data_1de7284d0dd61fa4ce3ca0066412646b
#
_entry.id   1de7284d0dd61fa4ce3ca0066412646b
#
_cell.length_a   1.000
_cell.length_b   1.000
_cell.length_c   1.000
_cell.angle_alpha   90.00
_cell.angle_beta   90.00
_cell.angle_gamma   90.00
#
_symmetry.space_group_name_H-M   'P 1'
#
loop_
_entity.id
_entity.type
_entity.pdbx_description
1 polymer ?
#
loop_
_entity_poly.entity_id
_entity_poly.type
_entity_poly.pdbx_seq_one_letter_code
_entity_poly.pdbx_strand_id
1 'polypeptide(L)'
;MSRRASGRLAARVRRPVAAGCRLSGRPAVTPAEAGRFPPLPVAGVKGGTVEAMQVKLIDENRYADEMRETVLPALATCRSEGWMAPADDDGLPPLQRAGKLHYVCYDAAKFDRLSEDGAAATFRGAVVISHGFTEFAAKYAEMVWYFLLAGYSVCVFEHRGYGYSARDVDNSSLVWIDDWRRYVADLAKFAETVGKDYADGRPLNLYCHSMGGGIGASVLETHPTLFDKAVLSCPMIAPVTGMPNWLASVLAGAMCRLGLGRHMVFGQSEFTPELDMADYEGASEARVRWFQQQRIDDPHQRTFAATFAWVRQALRLSRAVQRPEACDNVETPVLLFQAGRDVWVLNEPQNRFAQEVNSDGGNVRVVRIENSLHEIFSMPNAVLGPYLERILGFFSSSEMPTF
;
A
#
# COMPACT_ATOMS: atom_id res chain seq x y z
N MET A 1 -68.27 -19.30 -10.15
CA MET A 1 -67.65 -20.13 -11.19
C MET A 1 -66.51 -19.32 -11.84
N SER A 2 -65.39 -20.00 -12.04
CA SER A 2 -64.19 -19.59 -12.72
C SER A 2 -63.24 -18.65 -11.98
N ARG A 3 -62.27 -19.28 -11.31
CA ARG A 3 -61.01 -18.65 -10.76
C ARG A 3 -60.04 -18.47 -11.93
N ARG A 4 -59.56 -17.26 -12.14
CA ARG A 4 -58.37 -17.02 -12.98
C ARG A 4 -57.14 -16.86 -12.08
N ALA A 5 -56.20 -17.76 -12.23
CA ALA A 5 -54.88 -17.73 -11.63
C ALA A 5 -54.03 -16.68 -12.40
N SER A 6 -53.55 -15.66 -11.70
CA SER A 6 -52.53 -14.75 -12.19
C SER A 6 -51.16 -15.21 -11.77
N GLY A 7 -50.44 -15.84 -12.72
CA GLY A 7 -49.02 -16.18 -12.52
C GLY A 7 -48.18 -14.89 -12.47
N ARG A 8 -47.58 -14.62 -11.33
CA ARG A 8 -46.52 -13.61 -11.20
C ARG A 8 -45.21 -14.20 -11.71
N LEU A 9 -44.78 -13.70 -12.85
CA LEU A 9 -43.40 -13.89 -13.33
C LEU A 9 -42.46 -13.11 -12.40
N ALA A 10 -41.74 -13.83 -11.54
CA ALA A 10 -40.66 -13.23 -10.74
C ALA A 10 -39.49 -12.96 -11.69
N ALA A 11 -39.31 -11.73 -12.09
CA ALA A 11 -38.09 -11.27 -12.70
C ALA A 11 -36.95 -11.37 -11.65
N ARG A 12 -36.04 -12.31 -11.85
CA ARG A 12 -34.77 -12.36 -11.11
C ARG A 12 -33.96 -11.12 -11.51
N VAL A 13 -34.02 -10.08 -10.71
CA VAL A 13 -33.06 -8.99 -10.71
C VAL A 13 -31.73 -9.58 -10.25
N ARG A 14 -30.80 -9.76 -11.17
CA ARG A 14 -29.39 -10.06 -10.84
C ARG A 14 -28.86 -8.84 -10.11
N ARG A 15 -28.59 -8.97 -8.82
CA ARG A 15 -27.87 -7.98 -8.01
C ARG A 15 -26.44 -7.86 -8.52
N PRO A 16 -25.88 -6.65 -8.63
CA PRO A 16 -24.47 -6.49 -8.92
C PRO A 16 -23.67 -7.00 -7.71
N VAL A 17 -22.69 -7.85 -7.98
CA VAL A 17 -21.74 -8.42 -7.02
C VAL A 17 -20.81 -7.31 -6.56
N ALA A 18 -20.53 -7.27 -5.27
CA ALA A 18 -19.51 -6.42 -4.67
C ALA A 18 -18.14 -6.86 -5.20
N ALA A 19 -17.68 -6.19 -6.23
CA ALA A 19 -16.31 -6.31 -6.73
C ALA A 19 -15.80 -4.92 -6.99
N GLY A 20 -14.57 -4.67 -6.61
CA GLY A 20 -13.81 -3.66 -7.29
C GLY A 20 -13.89 -3.94 -8.80
N CYS A 21 -14.34 -3.00 -9.55
CA CYS A 21 -14.42 -2.89 -11.00
C CYS A 21 -14.36 -4.20 -11.83
N ARG A 22 -15.46 -4.87 -12.09
CA ARG A 22 -15.52 -5.87 -13.16
C ARG A 22 -15.48 -5.16 -14.51
N LEU A 23 -14.40 -5.32 -15.23
CA LEU A 23 -14.34 -5.03 -16.66
C LEU A 23 -15.00 -6.19 -17.41
N SER A 24 -16.26 -6.03 -17.84
CA SER A 24 -16.90 -6.88 -18.84
C SER A 24 -16.36 -6.51 -20.22
N GLY A 25 -15.66 -7.43 -20.87
CA GLY A 25 -15.25 -7.32 -22.26
C GLY A 25 -13.77 -7.51 -22.48
N ARG A 26 -13.30 -8.77 -22.50
CA ARG A 26 -12.00 -9.13 -23.08
C ARG A 26 -12.14 -9.19 -24.63
N PRO A 27 -11.30 -8.47 -25.39
CA PRO A 27 -10.82 -9.03 -26.64
C PRO A 27 -9.68 -9.99 -26.30
N ALA A 28 -9.74 -11.22 -26.84
CA ALA A 28 -8.65 -12.18 -26.78
C ALA A 28 -7.43 -11.59 -27.51
N VAL A 29 -6.38 -11.28 -26.74
CA VAL A 29 -5.07 -10.97 -27.32
C VAL A 29 -4.34 -12.29 -27.50
N THR A 30 -4.10 -12.68 -28.74
CA THR A 30 -3.24 -13.81 -29.11
C THR A 30 -1.81 -13.55 -28.66
N PRO A 31 -1.08 -14.56 -28.17
CA PRO A 31 0.33 -14.42 -27.82
C PRO A 31 1.18 -14.38 -29.08
N ALA A 32 1.67 -13.21 -29.45
CA ALA A 32 2.69 -13.06 -30.47
C ALA A 32 3.84 -12.22 -29.90
N GLU A 33 5.03 -12.86 -29.93
CA GLU A 33 6.35 -12.26 -29.85
C GLU A 33 6.83 -11.68 -28.51
N ALA A 34 7.16 -12.59 -27.57
CA ALA A 34 8.12 -12.30 -26.52
C ALA A 34 9.54 -12.32 -27.13
N GLY A 35 10.10 -11.16 -27.40
CA GLY A 35 11.51 -11.00 -27.75
C GLY A 35 12.40 -11.58 -26.63
N ARG A 36 13.17 -12.62 -26.94
CA ARG A 36 14.20 -13.18 -26.06
C ARG A 36 15.34 -12.18 -25.92
N PHE A 37 15.48 -11.58 -24.74
CA PHE A 37 16.73 -10.94 -24.36
C PHE A 37 17.72 -12.01 -23.88
N PRO A 38 19.00 -11.95 -24.28
CA PRO A 38 20.01 -12.87 -23.77
C PRO A 38 20.31 -12.61 -22.30
N PRO A 39 20.66 -13.65 -21.51
CA PRO A 39 21.05 -13.46 -20.12
C PRO A 39 22.38 -12.70 -20.06
N LEU A 40 22.43 -11.66 -19.22
CA LEU A 40 23.65 -10.92 -18.91
C LEU A 40 24.64 -11.83 -18.17
N PRO A 41 25.96 -11.72 -18.42
CA PRO A 41 26.96 -12.56 -17.80
C PRO A 41 27.04 -12.30 -16.28
N VAL A 42 26.95 -13.37 -15.50
CA VAL A 42 27.18 -13.35 -14.06
C VAL A 42 28.68 -13.20 -13.81
N ALA A 43 29.13 -12.00 -13.46
CA ALA A 43 30.46 -11.80 -12.92
C ALA A 43 30.49 -12.28 -11.46
N GLY A 44 31.30 -13.31 -11.16
CA GLY A 44 31.46 -13.86 -9.83
C GLY A 44 32.11 -12.83 -8.88
N VAL A 45 31.33 -12.32 -7.95
CA VAL A 45 31.84 -11.59 -6.78
C VAL A 45 31.73 -12.53 -5.58
N LYS A 46 32.85 -12.76 -4.91
CA LYS A 46 32.91 -13.43 -3.61
C LYS A 46 32.26 -12.50 -2.58
N GLY A 47 30.95 -12.64 -2.39
CA GLY A 47 30.20 -11.93 -1.36
C GLY A 47 30.19 -12.73 -0.07
N GLY A 48 30.49 -12.08 1.05
CA GLY A 48 30.22 -12.63 2.37
C GLY A 48 28.72 -12.95 2.47
N THR A 49 28.40 -14.13 3.00
CA THR A 49 27.03 -14.55 3.29
C THR A 49 26.45 -13.63 4.37
N VAL A 50 25.59 -12.69 3.98
CA VAL A 50 24.68 -12.04 4.91
C VAL A 50 23.75 -13.15 5.39
N GLU A 51 23.81 -13.51 6.68
CA GLU A 51 22.82 -14.42 7.26
C GLU A 51 21.44 -13.83 7.00
N ALA A 52 20.62 -14.55 6.22
CA ALA A 52 19.27 -14.12 5.91
C ALA A 52 18.50 -14.02 7.23
N MET A 53 18.02 -12.82 7.56
CA MET A 53 17.24 -12.62 8.76
C MET A 53 15.89 -13.31 8.58
N GLN A 54 15.75 -14.50 9.17
CA GLN A 54 14.51 -15.27 9.13
C GLN A 54 13.66 -14.93 10.33
N VAL A 55 12.43 -14.51 10.09
CA VAL A 55 11.40 -14.40 11.12
C VAL A 55 10.42 -15.56 10.95
N LYS A 56 9.95 -16.10 12.08
CA LYS A 56 8.93 -17.15 12.07
C LYS A 56 7.60 -16.56 11.62
N LEU A 57 7.05 -17.08 10.53
CA LEU A 57 5.74 -16.67 10.03
C LEU A 57 4.61 -17.24 10.89
N ILE A 58 3.50 -16.51 10.97
CA ILE A 58 2.25 -16.97 11.58
C ILE A 58 1.73 -18.18 10.82
N ASP A 59 1.26 -19.21 11.53
CA ASP A 59 0.64 -20.39 10.93
C ASP A 59 -0.72 -19.99 10.30
N GLU A 60 -0.84 -20.08 8.98
CA GLU A 60 -2.07 -19.73 8.27
C GLU A 60 -3.29 -20.54 8.70
N ASN A 61 -3.10 -21.81 9.12
CA ASN A 61 -4.19 -22.65 9.58
C ASN A 61 -4.74 -22.22 10.94
N ARG A 62 -3.96 -21.48 11.72
CA ARG A 62 -4.32 -20.94 13.03
C ARG A 62 -4.26 -19.41 13.06
N TYR A 63 -4.29 -18.78 11.90
CA TYR A 63 -4.01 -17.35 11.74
C TYR A 63 -4.81 -16.47 12.70
N ALA A 64 -6.12 -16.64 12.75
CA ALA A 64 -6.99 -15.82 13.59
C ALA A 64 -6.73 -16.02 15.08
N ASP A 65 -6.37 -17.24 15.51
CA ASP A 65 -6.04 -17.56 16.90
C ASP A 65 -4.67 -16.97 17.25
N GLU A 66 -3.65 -17.17 16.41
CA GLU A 66 -2.32 -16.60 16.64
C GLU A 66 -2.37 -15.06 16.66
N MET A 67 -3.17 -14.44 15.78
CA MET A 67 -3.38 -12.99 15.82
C MET A 67 -3.99 -12.55 17.15
N ARG A 68 -5.04 -13.21 17.64
CA ARG A 68 -5.74 -12.82 18.87
C ARG A 68 -4.98 -13.15 20.15
N GLU A 69 -4.34 -14.33 20.19
CA GLU A 69 -3.75 -14.87 21.43
C GLU A 69 -2.27 -14.48 21.59
N THR A 70 -1.57 -14.21 20.50
CA THR A 70 -0.13 -13.95 20.50
C THR A 70 0.23 -12.59 19.97
N VAL A 71 -0.15 -12.28 18.72
CA VAL A 71 0.35 -11.09 18.02
C VAL A 71 -0.23 -9.82 18.62
N LEU A 72 -1.55 -9.68 18.66
CA LEU A 72 -2.18 -8.46 19.15
C LEU A 72 -1.88 -8.15 20.62
N PRO A 73 -1.87 -9.15 21.55
CA PRO A 73 -1.45 -8.90 22.93
C PRO A 73 0.01 -8.41 23.03
N ALA A 74 0.94 -9.02 22.28
CA ALA A 74 2.34 -8.58 22.28
C ALA A 74 2.50 -7.19 21.66
N LEU A 75 1.80 -6.88 20.55
CA LEU A 75 1.79 -5.53 19.97
C LEU A 75 1.24 -4.48 20.93
N ALA A 76 0.27 -4.84 21.77
CA ALA A 76 -0.31 -3.93 22.76
C ALA A 76 0.71 -3.48 23.82
N THR A 77 1.77 -4.26 24.11
CA THR A 77 2.80 -3.89 25.08
C THR A 77 3.66 -2.70 24.63
N CYS A 78 3.81 -2.53 23.33
CA CYS A 78 4.67 -1.52 22.71
C CYS A 78 3.91 -0.49 21.86
N ARG A 79 2.58 -0.62 21.75
CA ARG A 79 1.71 0.24 20.92
C ARG A 79 1.48 1.60 21.57
N SER A 80 1.58 2.63 20.78
CA SER A 80 1.10 3.98 21.08
C SER A 80 0.29 4.53 19.89
N GLU A 81 -0.56 5.48 20.15
CA GLU A 81 -1.48 6.07 19.18
C GLU A 81 -1.44 7.58 19.31
N GLY A 82 -1.46 8.28 18.20
CA GLY A 82 -1.35 9.72 18.20
C GLY A 82 -2.04 10.40 17.02
N TRP A 83 -2.13 11.71 17.12
CA TRP A 83 -2.69 12.57 16.09
C TRP A 83 -1.77 13.76 15.85
N MET A 84 -1.47 14.06 14.59
CA MET A 84 -0.72 15.23 14.19
C MET A 84 -1.60 16.23 13.43
N ALA A 85 -1.25 17.50 13.50
CA ALA A 85 -1.81 18.46 12.57
C ALA A 85 -1.33 18.19 11.15
N PRO A 86 -2.18 18.39 10.12
CA PRO A 86 -1.73 18.34 8.73
C PRO A 86 -0.48 19.18 8.48
N ALA A 87 0.26 18.87 7.43
CA ALA A 87 1.36 19.72 7.01
C ALA A 87 0.82 21.09 6.59
N ASP A 88 1.54 22.13 6.99
CA ASP A 88 1.36 23.48 6.42
C ASP A 88 2.00 23.45 5.04
N ASP A 89 1.22 23.64 4.00
CA ASP A 89 1.68 23.57 2.62
C ASP A 89 1.51 24.93 1.97
N ASP A 90 2.63 25.65 1.86
CA ASP A 90 2.69 26.95 1.19
C ASP A 90 2.38 26.78 -0.30
N GLY A 91 1.25 27.27 -0.72
CA GLY A 91 0.78 27.22 -2.12
C GLY A 91 -0.40 26.30 -2.38
N LEU A 92 -0.94 25.63 -1.36
CA LEU A 92 -2.24 24.96 -1.45
C LEU A 92 -3.36 25.82 -0.81
N PRO A 93 -4.60 25.69 -1.30
CA PRO A 93 -5.74 26.35 -0.65
C PRO A 93 -5.85 25.93 0.82
N PRO A 94 -6.38 26.79 1.72
CA PRO A 94 -6.69 26.38 3.08
C PRO A 94 -7.56 25.12 3.11
N LEU A 95 -7.36 24.27 4.11
CA LEU A 95 -8.18 23.08 4.32
C LEU A 95 -9.65 23.46 4.49
N GLN A 96 -10.54 22.78 3.78
CA GLN A 96 -11.99 23.03 3.89
C GLN A 96 -12.56 22.55 5.21
N ARG A 97 -11.97 21.51 5.81
CA ARG A 97 -12.32 21.00 7.14
C ARG A 97 -11.07 20.91 8.00
N ALA A 98 -11.17 21.41 9.20
CA ALA A 98 -10.17 21.19 10.24
C ALA A 98 -10.20 19.72 10.66
N GLY A 99 -9.02 19.16 10.99
CA GLY A 99 -8.92 17.81 11.48
C GLY A 99 -7.46 17.42 11.70
N LYS A 100 -7.26 16.31 12.40
CA LYS A 100 -5.94 15.75 12.67
C LYS A 100 -5.76 14.46 11.88
N LEU A 101 -4.52 14.11 11.66
CA LEU A 101 -4.11 12.87 10.99
C LEU A 101 -3.68 11.88 12.06
N HIS A 102 -4.23 10.70 11.98
CA HIS A 102 -4.03 9.63 12.93
C HIS A 102 -2.80 8.77 12.55
N TYR A 103 -2.15 8.23 13.55
CA TYR A 103 -1.08 7.27 13.38
C TYR A 103 -0.99 6.31 14.56
N VAL A 104 -0.41 5.13 14.30
CA VAL A 104 -0.12 4.13 15.33
C VAL A 104 1.35 3.77 15.25
N CYS A 105 2.04 3.83 16.39
CA CYS A 105 3.44 3.46 16.50
C CYS A 105 3.65 2.29 17.45
N TYR A 106 4.70 1.53 17.19
CA TYR A 106 5.11 0.39 17.96
C TYR A 106 6.60 0.51 18.27
N ASP A 107 6.94 0.62 19.55
CA ASP A 107 8.28 0.88 20.03
C ASP A 107 9.02 -0.45 20.29
N ALA A 108 10.05 -0.73 19.51
CA ALA A 108 10.84 -1.94 19.64
C ALA A 108 11.47 -2.08 21.04
N ALA A 109 11.81 -0.98 21.71
CA ALA A 109 12.39 -1.02 23.06
C ALA A 109 11.40 -1.50 24.12
N LYS A 110 10.10 -1.46 23.85
CA LYS A 110 9.02 -1.91 24.73
C LYS A 110 8.43 -3.26 24.33
N PHE A 111 8.89 -3.81 23.20
CA PHE A 111 8.37 -5.07 22.69
C PHE A 111 8.91 -6.24 23.52
N ASP A 112 8.05 -6.94 24.23
CA ASP A 112 8.40 -7.94 25.23
C ASP A 112 9.01 -9.24 24.66
N ARG A 113 8.86 -9.47 23.36
CA ARG A 113 9.35 -10.69 22.69
C ARG A 113 10.72 -10.57 22.03
N LEU A 114 11.38 -9.43 22.12
CA LEU A 114 12.75 -9.26 21.63
C LEU A 114 13.77 -10.11 22.41
N SER A 115 13.41 -10.61 23.59
CA SER A 115 14.28 -11.37 24.47
C SER A 115 14.00 -12.87 24.55
N GLU A 116 12.90 -13.38 23.95
CA GLU A 116 12.48 -14.78 24.15
C GLU A 116 13.34 -15.81 23.42
N ASP A 117 14.01 -15.46 22.33
CA ASP A 117 14.82 -16.38 21.52
C ASP A 117 16.34 -16.34 21.83
N GLY A 118 16.75 -15.74 22.96
CA GLY A 118 18.14 -15.72 23.40
C GLY A 118 19.10 -14.88 22.57
N ALA A 119 18.67 -14.37 21.45
CA ALA A 119 19.33 -13.31 20.68
C ALA A 119 18.50 -12.04 20.87
N ALA A 120 18.94 -11.17 21.80
CA ALA A 120 18.41 -9.82 21.87
C ALA A 120 18.44 -9.23 20.46
N ALA A 121 17.29 -9.06 19.82
CA ALA A 121 17.24 -8.44 18.53
C ALA A 121 17.83 -7.03 18.68
N THR A 122 18.96 -6.80 18.05
CA THR A 122 19.63 -5.50 18.11
C THR A 122 18.67 -4.49 17.52
N PHE A 123 18.39 -3.41 18.24
CA PHE A 123 17.59 -2.30 17.71
C PHE A 123 18.24 -1.74 16.44
N ARG A 124 17.47 -1.69 15.36
CA ARG A 124 17.96 -1.39 14.01
C ARG A 124 17.47 -0.05 13.44
N GLY A 125 16.54 0.60 14.13
CA GLY A 125 15.92 1.86 13.69
C GLY A 125 14.41 1.71 13.53
N ALA A 126 13.83 2.47 12.61
CA ALA A 126 12.38 2.46 12.43
C ALA A 126 11.95 2.25 10.96
N VAL A 127 10.72 1.76 10.81
CA VAL A 127 10.01 1.64 9.53
C VAL A 127 8.75 2.48 9.58
N VAL A 128 8.62 3.46 8.68
CA VAL A 128 7.38 4.17 8.42
C VAL A 128 6.57 3.38 7.38
N ILE A 129 5.30 3.09 7.67
CA ILE A 129 4.39 2.43 6.74
C ILE A 129 3.43 3.45 6.15
N SER A 130 3.41 3.55 4.81
CA SER A 130 2.46 4.32 4.00
C SER A 130 1.52 3.35 3.28
N HIS A 131 0.27 3.31 3.72
CA HIS A 131 -0.71 2.32 3.30
C HIS A 131 -1.35 2.61 1.93
N GLY A 132 -1.96 1.58 1.32
CA GLY A 132 -2.66 1.66 0.05
C GLY A 132 -4.08 2.24 0.15
N PHE A 133 -4.73 2.35 -1.02
CA PHE A 133 -6.15 2.69 -1.11
C PHE A 133 -6.98 1.63 -0.41
N THR A 134 -8.04 2.02 0.30
CA THR A 134 -8.92 1.15 1.10
C THR A 134 -8.27 0.52 2.34
N GLU A 135 -7.07 0.92 2.72
CA GLU A 135 -6.32 0.36 3.84
C GLU A 135 -6.30 1.29 5.07
N PHE A 136 -5.81 0.78 6.18
CA PHE A 136 -5.77 1.44 7.47
C PHE A 136 -4.69 0.81 8.37
N ALA A 137 -4.33 1.43 9.47
CA ALA A 137 -3.21 1.01 10.32
C ALA A 137 -3.34 -0.44 10.83
N ALA A 138 -4.51 -0.85 11.31
CA ALA A 138 -4.71 -2.18 11.88
C ALA A 138 -4.52 -3.32 10.87
N LYS A 139 -4.69 -3.07 9.57
CA LYS A 139 -4.42 -4.05 8.51
C LYS A 139 -2.96 -4.53 8.53
N TYR A 140 -2.05 -3.66 8.94
CA TYR A 140 -0.61 -3.94 8.93
C TYR A 140 -0.09 -4.65 10.18
N ALA A 141 -0.95 -5.08 11.12
CA ALA A 141 -0.54 -5.69 12.38
C ALA A 141 0.43 -6.87 12.20
N GLU A 142 0.23 -7.74 11.21
CA GLU A 142 1.12 -8.85 10.89
C GLU A 142 2.49 -8.35 10.37
N MET A 143 2.52 -7.37 9.48
CA MET A 143 3.78 -6.78 9.00
C MET A 143 4.52 -6.04 10.12
N VAL A 144 3.80 -5.33 10.98
CA VAL A 144 4.35 -4.70 12.18
C VAL A 144 5.02 -5.75 13.08
N TRP A 145 4.34 -6.87 13.31
CA TRP A 145 4.89 -8.00 14.07
C TRP A 145 6.23 -8.47 13.52
N TYR A 146 6.34 -8.67 12.21
CA TYR A 146 7.59 -9.13 11.60
C TYR A 146 8.71 -8.08 11.65
N PHE A 147 8.40 -6.81 11.49
CA PHE A 147 9.39 -5.74 11.62
C PHE A 147 9.89 -5.61 13.07
N LEU A 148 9.01 -5.73 14.05
CA LEU A 148 9.40 -5.74 15.47
C LEU A 148 10.28 -6.93 15.81
N LEU A 149 9.94 -8.14 15.37
CA LEU A 149 10.78 -9.33 15.54
C LEU A 149 12.16 -9.16 14.90
N ALA A 150 12.25 -8.37 13.82
CA ALA A 150 13.51 -8.01 13.17
C ALA A 150 14.26 -6.84 13.85
N GLY A 151 13.73 -6.27 14.93
CA GLY A 151 14.37 -5.20 15.71
C GLY A 151 14.07 -3.77 15.23
N TYR A 152 13.04 -3.54 14.45
CA TYR A 152 12.61 -2.22 14.01
C TYR A 152 11.41 -1.72 14.80
N SER A 153 11.43 -0.49 15.27
CA SER A 153 10.21 0.23 15.63
C SER A 153 9.37 0.47 14.36
N VAL A 154 8.05 0.55 14.50
CA VAL A 154 7.17 0.70 13.34
C VAL A 154 6.18 1.83 13.56
N CYS A 155 6.05 2.73 12.60
CA CYS A 155 5.11 3.84 12.63
C CYS A 155 4.19 3.77 11.43
N VAL A 156 2.90 3.46 11.65
CA VAL A 156 1.90 3.36 10.58
C VAL A 156 1.12 4.66 10.51
N PHE A 157 1.20 5.34 9.38
CA PHE A 157 0.52 6.59 9.14
C PHE A 157 -0.80 6.36 8.40
N GLU A 158 -1.90 6.88 8.92
CA GLU A 158 -3.18 6.86 8.22
C GLU A 158 -3.36 8.16 7.43
N HIS A 159 -3.33 8.01 6.11
CA HIS A 159 -3.51 9.13 5.20
C HIS A 159 -4.86 9.82 5.39
N ARG A 160 -4.93 11.10 5.03
CA ARG A 160 -6.17 11.89 5.02
C ARG A 160 -7.28 11.16 4.26
N GLY A 161 -8.45 11.01 4.89
CA GLY A 161 -9.60 10.30 4.34
C GLY A 161 -9.63 8.80 4.66
N TYR A 162 -8.67 8.29 5.45
CA TYR A 162 -8.57 6.87 5.80
C TYR A 162 -8.53 6.67 7.32
N GLY A 163 -8.93 5.49 7.77
CA GLY A 163 -8.89 5.12 9.18
C GLY A 163 -9.54 6.18 10.06
N TYR A 164 -8.84 6.56 11.10
CA TYR A 164 -9.24 7.61 12.04
C TYR A 164 -8.79 9.02 11.65
N SER A 165 -8.05 9.17 10.55
CA SER A 165 -7.65 10.48 10.03
C SER A 165 -8.84 11.30 9.56
N ALA A 166 -8.69 12.63 9.60
CA ALA A 166 -9.69 13.58 9.16
C ALA A 166 -10.20 13.28 7.74
N ARG A 167 -11.52 13.40 7.54
CA ARG A 167 -12.23 13.16 6.28
C ARG A 167 -12.92 14.43 5.81
N ASP A 168 -12.83 14.68 4.51
CA ASP A 168 -13.51 15.81 3.86
C ASP A 168 -14.86 15.42 3.24
N VAL A 169 -15.29 14.15 3.39
CA VAL A 169 -16.61 13.63 3.02
C VAL A 169 -17.22 12.89 4.20
N ASP A 170 -18.55 12.96 4.35
CA ASP A 170 -19.26 12.38 5.49
C ASP A 170 -19.42 10.86 5.37
N ASN A 171 -19.49 10.34 4.13
CA ASN A 171 -19.60 8.91 3.88
C ASN A 171 -18.24 8.24 4.08
N SER A 172 -18.13 7.36 5.08
CA SER A 172 -16.89 6.66 5.43
C SER A 172 -16.41 5.67 4.35
N SER A 173 -17.28 5.26 3.44
CA SER A 173 -16.89 4.43 2.28
C SER A 173 -16.17 5.22 1.19
N LEU A 174 -16.25 6.55 1.21
CA LEU A 174 -15.66 7.40 0.17
C LEU A 174 -14.37 8.07 0.65
N VAL A 175 -13.47 8.27 -0.29
CA VAL A 175 -12.30 9.13 -0.10
C VAL A 175 -12.32 10.29 -1.09
N TRP A 176 -11.96 11.46 -0.60
CA TRP A 176 -11.84 12.70 -1.36
C TRP A 176 -10.56 13.43 -0.96
N ILE A 177 -9.94 14.09 -1.91
CA ILE A 177 -8.84 15.03 -1.68
C ILE A 177 -8.88 16.13 -2.74
N ASP A 178 -8.54 17.34 -2.35
CA ASP A 178 -8.47 18.49 -3.24
C ASP A 178 -7.18 18.54 -4.05
N ASP A 179 -6.03 18.19 -3.41
CA ASP A 179 -4.73 18.12 -4.06
C ASP A 179 -3.89 16.98 -3.48
N TRP A 180 -3.28 16.18 -4.37
CA TRP A 180 -2.46 15.03 -4.01
C TRP A 180 -1.19 15.39 -3.22
N ARG A 181 -0.68 16.62 -3.40
CA ARG A 181 0.52 17.11 -2.70
C ARG A 181 0.34 17.11 -1.19
N ARG A 182 -0.90 17.22 -0.70
CA ARG A 182 -1.18 17.08 0.74
C ARG A 182 -0.78 15.73 1.29
N TYR A 183 -1.01 14.63 0.56
CA TYR A 183 -0.55 13.32 0.99
C TYR A 183 0.98 13.25 1.13
N VAL A 184 1.68 13.87 0.20
CA VAL A 184 3.16 13.90 0.19
C VAL A 184 3.69 14.73 1.37
N ALA A 185 3.19 15.94 1.55
CA ALA A 185 3.59 16.84 2.64
C ALA A 185 3.25 16.24 4.03
N ASP A 186 2.06 15.65 4.18
CA ASP A 186 1.63 15.01 5.43
C ASP A 186 2.53 13.81 5.77
N LEU A 187 2.89 12.96 4.80
CA LEU A 187 3.78 11.81 5.02
C LEU A 187 5.21 12.26 5.34
N ALA A 188 5.73 13.26 4.64
CA ALA A 188 7.04 13.80 4.91
C ALA A 188 7.12 14.40 6.34
N LYS A 189 6.16 15.22 6.71
CA LYS A 189 6.05 15.78 8.08
C LYS A 189 5.97 14.67 9.14
N PHE A 190 5.17 13.63 8.90
CA PHE A 190 5.06 12.48 9.81
C PHE A 190 6.40 11.78 9.99
N ALA A 191 7.09 11.49 8.90
CA ALA A 191 8.39 10.84 8.93
C ALA A 191 9.44 11.70 9.67
N GLU A 192 9.44 13.02 9.43
CA GLU A 192 10.38 13.96 10.05
C GLU A 192 10.14 14.13 11.55
N THR A 193 8.90 14.15 12.00
CA THR A 193 8.55 14.44 13.40
C THR A 193 8.39 13.16 14.23
N VAL A 194 7.62 12.19 13.76
CA VAL A 194 7.33 10.96 14.49
C VAL A 194 8.28 9.83 14.09
N GLY A 195 8.49 9.62 12.79
CA GLY A 195 9.36 8.54 12.31
C GLY A 195 10.78 8.64 12.84
N LYS A 196 11.40 9.82 12.79
CA LYS A 196 12.76 10.07 13.30
C LYS A 196 12.87 9.86 14.82
N ASP A 197 11.83 10.23 15.58
CA ASP A 197 11.81 10.01 17.03
C ASP A 197 11.88 8.50 17.36
N TYR A 198 11.11 7.67 16.62
CA TYR A 198 11.14 6.22 16.79
C TYR A 198 12.36 5.54 16.19
N ALA A 199 13.09 6.19 15.31
CA ALA A 199 14.36 5.71 14.79
C ALA A 199 15.52 5.90 15.78
N ASP A 200 15.40 6.84 16.72
CA ASP A 200 16.36 7.12 17.79
C ASP A 200 17.82 7.23 17.27
N GLY A 201 18.02 8.01 16.23
CA GLY A 201 19.32 8.21 15.58
C GLY A 201 19.84 7.01 14.77
N ARG A 202 19.03 5.97 14.58
CA ARG A 202 19.29 4.83 13.69
C ARG A 202 18.59 5.07 12.34
N PRO A 203 18.82 4.19 11.33
CA PRO A 203 18.15 4.31 10.04
C PRO A 203 16.64 4.41 10.13
N LEU A 204 16.07 5.34 9.35
CA LEU A 204 14.65 5.47 9.12
C LEU A 204 14.32 4.92 7.74
N ASN A 205 13.56 3.81 7.70
CA ASN A 205 13.17 3.16 6.46
C ASN A 205 11.70 3.44 6.13
N LEU A 206 11.37 3.35 4.85
CA LEU A 206 10.02 3.53 4.33
C LEU A 206 9.51 2.21 3.73
N TYR A 207 8.32 1.79 4.14
CA TYR A 207 7.57 0.72 3.48
C TYR A 207 6.25 1.28 2.95
N CYS A 208 6.04 1.18 1.66
CA CYS A 208 4.86 1.69 0.98
C CYS A 208 4.13 0.61 0.22
N HIS A 209 2.79 0.66 0.22
CA HIS A 209 1.97 -0.20 -0.62
C HIS A 209 1.05 0.61 -1.52
N SER A 210 0.93 0.22 -2.80
CA SER A 210 -0.08 0.71 -3.75
C SER A 210 -0.13 2.25 -3.84
N MET A 211 -1.25 2.88 -3.46
CA MET A 211 -1.39 4.34 -3.35
C MET A 211 -0.27 4.96 -2.51
N GLY A 212 0.01 4.37 -1.34
CA GLY A 212 1.12 4.79 -0.49
C GLY A 212 2.46 4.72 -1.20
N GLY A 213 2.65 3.76 -2.13
CA GLY A 213 3.83 3.66 -2.97
C GLY A 213 3.97 4.80 -3.98
N GLY A 214 2.87 5.27 -4.56
CA GLY A 214 2.89 6.46 -5.41
C GLY A 214 3.18 7.73 -4.60
N ILE A 215 2.61 7.85 -3.40
CA ILE A 215 2.89 8.95 -2.47
C ILE A 215 4.36 8.88 -2.02
N GLY A 216 4.83 7.69 -1.61
CA GLY A 216 6.22 7.45 -1.20
C GLY A 216 7.23 7.80 -2.29
N ALA A 217 6.97 7.41 -3.55
CA ALA A 217 7.81 7.81 -4.68
C ALA A 217 7.95 9.34 -4.76
N SER A 218 6.84 10.08 -4.64
CA SER A 218 6.90 11.54 -4.65
C SER A 218 7.57 12.14 -3.41
N VAL A 219 7.50 11.49 -2.24
CA VAL A 219 8.29 11.92 -1.07
C VAL A 219 9.78 11.73 -1.33
N LEU A 220 10.19 10.60 -1.94
CA LEU A 220 11.59 10.37 -2.29
C LEU A 220 12.13 11.39 -3.30
N GLU A 221 11.28 11.84 -4.24
CA GLU A 221 11.61 12.89 -5.22
C GLU A 221 11.75 14.27 -4.60
N THR A 222 11.01 14.58 -3.54
CA THR A 222 10.95 15.93 -2.92
C THR A 222 11.76 16.04 -1.63
N HIS A 223 12.07 14.91 -0.99
CA HIS A 223 12.82 14.80 0.26
C HIS A 223 13.88 13.67 0.14
N PRO A 224 14.88 13.79 -0.73
CA PRO A 224 15.77 12.70 -1.14
C PRO A 224 16.57 12.07 0.01
N THR A 225 16.79 12.79 1.11
CA THR A 225 17.56 12.31 2.27
C THR A 225 16.72 12.01 3.50
N LEU A 226 15.39 11.96 3.36
CA LEU A 226 14.48 11.72 4.50
C LEU A 226 14.55 10.29 5.01
N PHE A 227 14.70 9.33 4.11
CA PHE A 227 14.76 7.91 4.40
C PHE A 227 16.10 7.31 3.99
N ASP A 228 16.60 6.36 4.78
CA ASP A 228 17.82 5.62 4.44
C ASP A 228 17.56 4.57 3.35
N LYS A 229 16.39 3.94 3.36
CA LYS A 229 15.95 2.97 2.35
C LYS A 229 14.44 2.98 2.20
N ALA A 230 13.96 2.62 1.01
CA ALA A 230 12.54 2.53 0.74
C ALA A 230 12.15 1.21 0.05
N VAL A 231 11.07 0.59 0.52
CA VAL A 231 10.38 -0.51 -0.15
C VAL A 231 9.09 0.03 -0.75
N LEU A 232 8.94 -0.09 -2.06
CA LEU A 232 7.73 0.24 -2.79
C LEU A 232 7.06 -1.04 -3.27
N SER A 233 6.05 -1.52 -2.55
CA SER A 233 5.29 -2.72 -2.89
C SER A 233 4.14 -2.38 -3.81
N CYS A 234 4.19 -2.86 -5.04
CA CYS A 234 3.18 -2.61 -6.09
C CYS A 234 2.77 -1.14 -6.18
N PRO A 235 3.73 -0.18 -6.27
CA PRO A 235 3.43 1.23 -6.13
C PRO A 235 2.51 1.74 -7.24
N MET A 236 1.56 2.60 -6.89
CA MET A 236 0.67 3.27 -7.83
C MET A 236 1.43 4.37 -8.61
N ILE A 237 2.43 3.97 -9.40
CA ILE A 237 3.07 4.86 -10.37
C ILE A 237 2.08 5.22 -11.46
N ALA A 238 1.25 4.26 -11.90
CA ALA A 238 0.06 4.54 -12.70
C ALA A 238 -1.09 3.58 -12.34
N PRO A 239 -2.27 4.08 -11.96
CA PRO A 239 -3.43 3.25 -11.65
C PRO A 239 -4.06 2.67 -12.91
N VAL A 240 -4.71 1.50 -12.78
CA VAL A 240 -5.65 0.96 -13.77
C VAL A 240 -7.00 1.64 -13.55
N THR A 241 -7.52 2.32 -14.57
CA THR A 241 -8.79 3.08 -14.50
C THR A 241 -9.91 2.48 -15.34
N GLY A 242 -9.67 1.32 -15.96
CA GLY A 242 -10.64 0.69 -16.86
C GLY A 242 -10.78 1.35 -18.22
N MET A 243 -10.09 2.44 -18.45
CA MET A 243 -9.98 3.19 -19.71
C MET A 243 -8.60 3.83 -19.80
N PRO A 244 -8.16 4.35 -20.94
CA PRO A 244 -6.91 5.10 -21.02
C PRO A 244 -6.86 6.24 -19.99
N ASN A 245 -5.77 6.35 -19.24
CA ASN A 245 -5.63 7.30 -18.12
C ASN A 245 -5.82 8.76 -18.53
N TRP A 246 -5.50 9.14 -19.78
CA TRP A 246 -5.78 10.48 -20.28
C TRP A 246 -7.30 10.76 -20.36
N LEU A 247 -8.11 9.76 -20.81
CA LEU A 247 -9.56 9.89 -20.89
C LEU A 247 -10.19 9.91 -19.49
N ALA A 248 -9.75 9.04 -18.60
CA ALA A 248 -10.17 9.06 -17.19
C ALA A 248 -9.87 10.43 -16.53
N SER A 249 -8.71 11.02 -16.84
CA SER A 249 -8.34 12.35 -16.35
C SER A 249 -9.25 13.47 -16.88
N VAL A 250 -9.63 13.41 -18.15
CA VAL A 250 -10.57 14.38 -18.77
C VAL A 250 -11.95 14.23 -18.13
N LEU A 251 -12.45 12.99 -18.00
CA LEU A 251 -13.75 12.71 -17.39
C LEU A 251 -13.79 13.18 -15.93
N ALA A 252 -12.84 12.77 -15.11
CA ALA A 252 -12.77 13.18 -13.71
C ALA A 252 -12.65 14.72 -13.58
N GLY A 253 -11.88 15.35 -14.47
CA GLY A 253 -11.76 16.80 -14.54
C GLY A 253 -13.07 17.50 -14.88
N ALA A 254 -13.84 16.97 -15.83
CA ALA A 254 -15.16 17.48 -16.20
C ALA A 254 -16.15 17.34 -15.04
N MET A 255 -16.20 16.16 -14.40
CA MET A 255 -17.06 15.93 -13.22
C MET A 255 -16.74 16.88 -12.08
N CYS A 256 -15.47 17.14 -11.82
CA CYS A 256 -15.06 18.13 -10.80
C CYS A 256 -15.51 19.55 -11.16
N ARG A 257 -15.42 19.96 -12.45
CA ARG A 257 -15.88 21.28 -12.90
C ARG A 257 -17.40 21.45 -12.81
N LEU A 258 -18.15 20.36 -12.95
CA LEU A 258 -19.61 20.33 -12.77
C LEU A 258 -20.04 20.28 -11.28
N GLY A 259 -19.10 20.35 -10.32
CA GLY A 259 -19.40 20.27 -8.89
C GLY A 259 -19.58 18.86 -8.36
N LEU A 260 -19.37 17.82 -9.18
CA LEU A 260 -19.57 16.41 -8.84
C LEU A 260 -18.30 15.73 -8.29
N GLY A 261 -17.26 16.49 -7.95
CA GLY A 261 -15.99 15.99 -7.49
C GLY A 261 -16.04 15.12 -6.21
N ARG A 262 -17.06 15.30 -5.37
CA ARG A 262 -17.28 14.52 -4.13
C ARG A 262 -18.13 13.26 -4.34
N HIS A 263 -18.67 13.05 -5.55
CA HIS A 263 -19.46 11.87 -5.87
C HIS A 263 -18.55 10.68 -6.19
N MET A 264 -19.05 9.49 -5.84
CA MET A 264 -18.41 8.22 -6.18
C MET A 264 -18.26 8.07 -7.68
N VAL A 265 -17.14 7.51 -8.14
CA VAL A 265 -16.95 7.20 -9.56
C VAL A 265 -17.87 6.08 -10.01
N PHE A 266 -18.22 6.10 -11.29
CA PHE A 266 -19.12 5.11 -11.89
C PHE A 266 -18.55 3.69 -11.77
N GLY A 267 -19.42 2.71 -11.49
CA GLY A 267 -19.06 1.29 -11.41
C GLY A 267 -18.45 0.85 -10.10
N GLN A 268 -18.25 1.76 -9.14
CA GLN A 268 -17.88 1.42 -7.76
C GLN A 268 -19.11 1.35 -6.85
N SER A 269 -18.94 0.77 -5.67
CA SER A 269 -19.98 0.64 -4.64
C SER A 269 -19.41 1.06 -3.28
N GLU A 270 -20.29 1.31 -2.33
CA GLU A 270 -19.92 1.44 -0.93
C GLU A 270 -19.48 0.08 -0.36
N PHE A 271 -18.81 0.12 0.79
CA PHE A 271 -18.44 -1.08 1.52
C PHE A 271 -19.69 -1.91 1.88
N THR A 272 -19.59 -3.22 1.66
CA THR A 272 -20.54 -4.21 2.13
C THR A 272 -19.82 -5.32 2.91
N PRO A 273 -20.46 -5.94 3.91
CA PRO A 273 -19.84 -7.00 4.70
C PRO A 273 -19.68 -8.32 3.92
N GLU A 274 -20.34 -8.48 2.79
CA GLU A 274 -20.24 -9.67 1.95
C GLU A 274 -18.86 -9.77 1.30
N LEU A 275 -18.23 -10.94 1.40
CA LEU A 275 -16.93 -11.26 0.83
C LEU A 275 -17.08 -12.40 -0.18
N ASP A 276 -16.72 -12.16 -1.43
CA ASP A 276 -16.58 -13.21 -2.44
C ASP A 276 -15.09 -13.59 -2.58
N MET A 277 -14.75 -14.79 -2.11
CA MET A 277 -13.37 -15.29 -2.19
C MET A 277 -12.89 -15.54 -3.61
N ALA A 278 -13.79 -15.61 -4.60
CA ALA A 278 -13.38 -15.72 -6.00
C ALA A 278 -12.62 -14.50 -6.51
N ASP A 279 -12.87 -13.32 -5.93
CA ASP A 279 -12.12 -12.09 -6.27
C ASP A 279 -10.67 -12.10 -5.73
N TYR A 280 -10.35 -13.02 -4.80
CA TYR A 280 -9.06 -13.18 -4.13
C TYR A 280 -8.39 -14.53 -4.44
N GLU A 281 -8.69 -15.13 -5.59
CA GLU A 281 -8.14 -16.45 -5.95
C GLU A 281 -6.61 -16.45 -5.94
N GLY A 282 -6.03 -17.21 -5.01
CA GLY A 282 -4.59 -17.35 -4.80
C GLY A 282 -4.04 -16.51 -3.64
N ALA A 283 -4.83 -15.62 -3.01
CA ALA A 283 -4.48 -14.99 -1.74
C ALA A 283 -4.67 -15.95 -0.55
N SER A 284 -4.11 -15.61 0.60
CA SER A 284 -4.40 -16.31 1.85
C SER A 284 -5.81 -16.00 2.32
N GLU A 285 -6.69 -17.00 2.32
CA GLU A 285 -8.07 -16.84 2.77
C GLU A 285 -8.14 -16.32 4.22
N ALA A 286 -7.24 -16.79 5.08
CA ALA A 286 -7.17 -16.38 6.47
C ALA A 286 -6.90 -14.86 6.60
N ARG A 287 -5.94 -14.33 5.84
CA ARG A 287 -5.60 -12.90 5.83
C ARG A 287 -6.72 -12.05 5.25
N VAL A 288 -7.31 -12.50 4.14
CA VAL A 288 -8.43 -11.78 3.49
C VAL A 288 -9.65 -11.71 4.42
N ARG A 289 -10.01 -12.82 5.07
CA ARG A 289 -11.13 -12.85 6.05
C ARG A 289 -10.85 -12.00 7.28
N TRP A 290 -9.61 -12.01 7.78
CA TRP A 290 -9.19 -11.16 8.89
C TRP A 290 -9.34 -9.68 8.57
N PHE A 291 -8.86 -9.26 7.41
CA PHE A 291 -9.01 -7.89 6.93
C PHE A 291 -10.47 -7.46 6.76
N GLN A 292 -11.30 -8.33 6.16
CA GLN A 292 -12.73 -8.05 6.01
C GLN A 292 -13.44 -7.92 7.36
N GLN A 293 -13.08 -8.76 8.35
CA GLN A 293 -13.66 -8.70 9.69
C GLN A 293 -13.34 -7.37 10.38
N GLN A 294 -12.11 -6.86 10.26
CA GLN A 294 -11.75 -5.55 10.81
C GLN A 294 -12.63 -4.43 10.25
N ARG A 295 -12.97 -4.48 8.96
CA ARG A 295 -13.88 -3.49 8.35
C ARG A 295 -15.33 -3.64 8.82
N ILE A 296 -15.77 -4.86 9.10
CA ILE A 296 -17.10 -5.13 9.65
C ILE A 296 -17.19 -4.54 11.07
N ASP A 297 -16.15 -4.76 11.87
CA ASP A 297 -16.12 -4.40 13.29
C ASP A 297 -16.00 -2.88 13.49
N ASP A 298 -15.28 -2.17 12.60
CA ASP A 298 -15.01 -0.74 12.75
C ASP A 298 -15.41 0.09 11.51
N PRO A 299 -16.41 0.98 11.64
CA PRO A 299 -16.82 1.86 10.54
C PRO A 299 -15.73 2.81 10.00
N HIS A 300 -14.73 3.17 10.81
CA HIS A 300 -13.63 4.04 10.35
C HIS A 300 -12.75 3.35 9.30
N GLN A 301 -12.76 2.02 9.27
CA GLN A 301 -11.96 1.20 8.37
C GLN A 301 -12.67 0.85 7.05
N ARG A 302 -13.82 1.47 6.76
CA ARG A 302 -14.69 1.14 5.61
C ARG A 302 -14.43 1.96 4.36
N THR A 303 -13.29 2.66 4.24
CA THR A 303 -12.94 3.33 2.98
C THR A 303 -12.87 2.30 1.87
N PHE A 304 -13.66 2.48 0.80
CA PHE A 304 -13.86 1.45 -0.22
C PHE A 304 -13.90 2.00 -1.64
N ALA A 305 -14.43 3.19 -1.85
CA ALA A 305 -14.65 3.76 -3.16
C ALA A 305 -14.01 5.14 -3.32
N ALA A 306 -13.57 5.42 -4.54
CA ALA A 306 -12.99 6.71 -4.91
C ALA A 306 -14.06 7.71 -5.32
N THR A 307 -13.83 8.99 -5.03
CA THR A 307 -14.56 10.09 -5.65
C THR A 307 -13.89 10.54 -6.96
N PHE A 308 -14.61 11.26 -7.81
CA PHE A 308 -14.03 11.83 -9.04
C PHE A 308 -12.84 12.76 -8.75
N ALA A 309 -12.88 13.51 -7.64
CA ALA A 309 -11.75 14.34 -7.25
C ALA A 309 -10.53 13.49 -6.88
N TRP A 310 -10.71 12.42 -6.11
CA TRP A 310 -9.61 11.53 -5.77
C TRP A 310 -8.97 10.91 -7.03
N VAL A 311 -9.77 10.37 -7.97
CA VAL A 311 -9.25 9.81 -9.23
C VAL A 311 -8.47 10.85 -10.03
N ARG A 312 -9.00 12.08 -10.11
CA ARG A 312 -8.30 13.20 -10.76
C ARG A 312 -6.93 13.44 -10.12
N GLN A 313 -6.86 13.43 -8.79
CA GLN A 313 -5.61 13.68 -8.06
C GLN A 313 -4.65 12.51 -8.14
N ALA A 314 -5.13 11.26 -8.09
CA ALA A 314 -4.30 10.07 -8.31
C ALA A 314 -3.64 10.07 -9.70
N LEU A 315 -4.38 10.49 -10.74
CA LEU A 315 -3.82 10.62 -12.09
C LEU A 315 -2.87 11.83 -12.24
N ARG A 316 -3.00 12.85 -11.41
CA ARG A 316 -2.04 13.98 -11.36
C ARG A 316 -0.75 13.56 -10.66
N LEU A 317 -0.85 12.85 -9.53
CA LEU A 317 0.29 12.24 -8.86
C LEU A 317 1.03 11.29 -9.82
N SER A 318 0.31 10.36 -10.46
CA SER A 318 0.89 9.45 -11.47
C SER A 318 1.71 10.16 -12.55
N ARG A 319 1.24 11.31 -13.03
CA ARG A 319 2.00 12.12 -14.01
C ARG A 319 3.18 12.86 -13.40
N ALA A 320 3.08 13.24 -12.14
CA ALA A 320 4.16 13.95 -11.45
C ALA A 320 5.35 13.03 -11.19
N VAL A 321 5.11 11.83 -10.64
CA VAL A 321 6.16 10.86 -10.30
C VAL A 321 6.83 10.16 -11.51
N GLN A 322 6.38 10.45 -12.72
CA GLN A 322 6.98 9.90 -13.94
C GLN A 322 7.74 10.98 -14.74
N ARG A 323 7.93 12.17 -14.17
CA ARG A 323 8.71 13.22 -14.84
C ARG A 323 10.18 12.96 -14.62
N PRO A 324 11.02 12.98 -15.67
CA PRO A 324 12.46 12.80 -15.54
C PRO A 324 13.08 13.68 -14.44
N GLU A 325 12.76 14.96 -14.45
CA GLU A 325 13.32 15.92 -13.49
C GLU A 325 12.92 15.64 -12.02
N ALA A 326 11.85 14.85 -11.79
CA ALA A 326 11.46 14.40 -10.47
C ALA A 326 12.23 13.13 -10.10
N CYS A 327 12.34 12.18 -11.04
CA CYS A 327 13.08 10.94 -10.85
C CYS A 327 14.56 11.18 -10.56
N ASP A 328 15.18 12.21 -11.18
CA ASP A 328 16.59 12.60 -10.98
C ASP A 328 16.93 12.97 -9.53
N ASN A 329 15.91 13.33 -8.72
CA ASN A 329 16.10 13.66 -7.30
C ASN A 329 16.06 12.45 -6.35
N VAL A 330 15.78 11.23 -6.84
CA VAL A 330 15.67 10.04 -5.97
C VAL A 330 17.07 9.52 -5.62
N GLU A 331 17.57 9.89 -4.45
CA GLU A 331 18.87 9.44 -3.92
C GLU A 331 18.73 8.17 -3.04
N THR A 332 17.59 8.01 -2.37
CA THR A 332 17.33 6.88 -1.49
C THR A 332 17.34 5.57 -2.27
N PRO A 333 18.07 4.52 -1.81
CA PRO A 333 17.99 3.19 -2.40
C PRO A 333 16.56 2.60 -2.28
N VAL A 334 16.03 2.07 -3.39
CA VAL A 334 14.66 1.59 -3.49
C VAL A 334 14.60 0.12 -3.91
N LEU A 335 13.88 -0.69 -3.14
CA LEU A 335 13.46 -2.03 -3.53
C LEU A 335 11.98 -1.99 -3.96
N LEU A 336 11.73 -2.10 -5.28
CA LEU A 336 10.41 -2.03 -5.85
C LEU A 336 9.89 -3.44 -6.19
N PHE A 337 8.78 -3.84 -5.57
CA PHE A 337 8.12 -5.09 -5.89
C PHE A 337 6.98 -4.90 -6.87
N GLN A 338 6.86 -5.83 -7.82
CA GLN A 338 5.75 -5.94 -8.76
C GLN A 338 5.00 -7.24 -8.56
N ALA A 339 3.68 -7.19 -8.58
CA ALA A 339 2.86 -8.39 -8.65
C ALA A 339 2.68 -8.82 -10.11
N GLY A 340 2.83 -10.12 -10.37
CA GLY A 340 2.66 -10.68 -11.72
C GLY A 340 1.19 -10.69 -12.19
N ARG A 341 0.25 -10.77 -11.26
CA ARG A 341 -1.20 -10.78 -11.50
C ARG A 341 -1.88 -9.48 -11.02
N ASP A 342 -1.19 -8.35 -11.12
CA ASP A 342 -1.72 -7.05 -10.70
C ASP A 342 -2.85 -6.59 -11.63
N VAL A 343 -3.99 -6.20 -11.05
CA VAL A 343 -5.15 -5.65 -11.77
C VAL A 343 -5.46 -4.21 -11.38
N TRP A 344 -4.69 -3.62 -10.44
CA TRP A 344 -4.93 -2.30 -9.87
C TRP A 344 -3.94 -1.24 -10.35
N VAL A 345 -2.68 -1.65 -10.59
CA VAL A 345 -1.61 -0.76 -11.05
C VAL A 345 -0.89 -1.35 -12.26
N LEU A 346 -0.31 -0.48 -13.08
CA LEU A 346 0.40 -0.87 -14.28
C LEU A 346 1.89 -1.09 -13.97
N ASN A 347 2.42 -2.27 -14.29
CA ASN A 347 3.83 -2.61 -14.07
C ASN A 347 4.78 -1.85 -15.01
N GLU A 348 4.37 -1.54 -16.23
CA GLU A 348 5.22 -0.84 -17.20
C GLU A 348 5.63 0.58 -16.76
N PRO A 349 4.73 1.43 -16.21
CA PRO A 349 5.15 2.70 -15.61
C PRO A 349 6.11 2.55 -14.43
N GLN A 350 6.01 1.47 -13.65
CA GLN A 350 6.97 1.18 -12.58
C GLN A 350 8.36 0.86 -13.14
N ASN A 351 8.43 0.11 -14.25
CA ASN A 351 9.70 -0.16 -14.93
C ASN A 351 10.33 1.15 -15.45
N ARG A 352 9.52 2.02 -16.07
CA ARG A 352 10.02 3.32 -16.55
C ARG A 352 10.51 4.20 -15.42
N PHE A 353 9.78 4.29 -14.31
CA PHE A 353 10.22 5.01 -13.11
C PHE A 353 11.58 4.49 -12.63
N ALA A 354 11.74 3.17 -12.52
CA ALA A 354 13.00 2.57 -12.08
C ALA A 354 14.16 2.84 -13.07
N GLN A 355 13.87 2.78 -14.37
CA GLN A 355 14.86 3.09 -15.42
C GLN A 355 15.29 4.53 -15.38
N GLU A 356 14.34 5.46 -15.23
CA GLU A 356 14.61 6.90 -15.17
C GLU A 356 15.47 7.23 -13.96
N VAL A 357 15.08 6.81 -12.76
CA VAL A 357 15.88 7.00 -11.54
C VAL A 357 17.30 6.44 -11.70
N ASN A 358 17.43 5.23 -12.26
CA ASN A 358 18.75 4.60 -12.43
C ASN A 358 19.59 5.26 -13.52
N SER A 359 19.00 5.99 -14.46
CA SER A 359 19.73 6.66 -15.54
C SER A 359 20.54 7.86 -15.05
N ASP A 360 20.15 8.46 -13.93
CA ASP A 360 20.86 9.59 -13.29
C ASP A 360 21.65 9.18 -12.03
N GLY A 361 21.96 7.90 -11.88
CA GLY A 361 22.81 7.39 -10.79
C GLY A 361 22.07 6.98 -9.52
N GLY A 362 20.74 7.05 -9.51
CA GLY A 362 19.89 6.48 -8.45
C GLY A 362 19.97 4.95 -8.40
N ASN A 363 19.34 4.36 -7.40
CA ASN A 363 19.43 2.91 -7.15
C ASN A 363 18.05 2.30 -6.85
N VAL A 364 17.31 1.98 -7.91
CA VAL A 364 16.02 1.27 -7.86
C VAL A 364 16.18 -0.14 -8.40
N ARG A 365 15.92 -1.12 -7.54
CA ARG A 365 15.87 -2.52 -7.94
C ARG A 365 14.44 -3.03 -8.02
N VAL A 366 14.05 -3.54 -9.18
CA VAL A 366 12.72 -4.13 -9.41
C VAL A 366 12.77 -5.64 -9.18
N VAL A 367 11.85 -6.14 -8.36
CA VAL A 367 11.62 -7.58 -8.10
C VAL A 367 10.18 -7.92 -8.44
N ARG A 368 9.97 -8.75 -9.45
CA ARG A 368 8.65 -9.23 -9.83
C ARG A 368 8.34 -10.57 -9.19
N ILE A 369 7.17 -10.70 -8.57
CA ILE A 369 6.66 -11.94 -7.98
C ILE A 369 5.51 -12.43 -8.86
N GLU A 370 5.82 -13.35 -9.79
CA GLU A 370 4.94 -13.74 -10.90
C GLU A 370 3.56 -14.25 -10.44
N ASN A 371 3.51 -15.05 -9.38
CA ASN A 371 2.28 -15.69 -8.91
C ASN A 371 1.54 -14.88 -7.84
N SER A 372 1.93 -13.61 -7.61
CA SER A 372 1.28 -12.78 -6.60
C SER A 372 0.15 -11.91 -7.18
N LEU A 373 -0.81 -11.63 -6.33
CA LEU A 373 -1.78 -10.56 -6.48
C LEU A 373 -1.17 -9.23 -5.99
N HIS A 374 -1.88 -8.14 -6.22
CA HIS A 374 -1.49 -6.78 -5.85
C HIS A 374 -1.02 -6.64 -4.40
N GLU A 375 -1.72 -7.24 -3.44
CA GLU A 375 -1.34 -7.27 -2.02
C GLU A 375 -0.42 -8.45 -1.73
N ILE A 376 0.89 -8.33 -2.01
CA ILE A 376 1.86 -9.42 -1.82
C ILE A 376 1.91 -9.89 -0.36
N PHE A 377 1.74 -8.98 0.59
CA PHE A 377 1.71 -9.30 2.03
C PHE A 377 0.44 -10.04 2.48
N SER A 378 -0.58 -10.12 1.63
CA SER A 378 -1.80 -10.92 1.85
C SER A 378 -1.75 -12.29 1.14
N MET A 379 -0.63 -12.63 0.50
CA MET A 379 -0.43 -13.92 -0.15
C MET A 379 -0.13 -15.03 0.87
N PRO A 380 -0.26 -16.33 0.49
CA PRO A 380 0.14 -17.44 1.35
C PRO A 380 1.60 -17.37 1.79
N ASN A 381 1.94 -18.00 2.92
CA ASN A 381 3.29 -18.02 3.50
C ASN A 381 4.39 -18.40 2.51
N ALA A 382 4.09 -19.27 1.55
CA ALA A 382 5.03 -19.63 0.48
C ALA A 382 5.46 -18.44 -0.40
N VAL A 383 4.66 -17.39 -0.48
CA VAL A 383 4.96 -16.14 -1.20
C VAL A 383 5.40 -15.05 -0.22
N LEU A 384 4.69 -14.91 0.90
CA LEU A 384 5.00 -13.90 1.91
C LEU A 384 6.40 -14.08 2.51
N GLY A 385 6.81 -15.31 2.81
CA GLY A 385 8.12 -15.58 3.42
C GLY A 385 9.27 -15.02 2.60
N PRO A 386 9.46 -15.47 1.35
CA PRO A 386 10.53 -14.94 0.47
C PRO A 386 10.40 -13.44 0.18
N TYR A 387 9.19 -12.88 0.17
CA TYR A 387 8.97 -11.44 0.04
C TYR A 387 9.50 -10.69 1.27
N LEU A 388 9.14 -11.15 2.47
CA LEU A 388 9.57 -10.55 3.73
C LEU A 388 11.08 -10.68 3.94
N GLU A 389 11.68 -11.85 3.64
CA GLU A 389 13.13 -12.06 3.70
C GLU A 389 13.89 -11.04 2.86
N ARG A 390 13.41 -10.73 1.65
CA ARG A 390 14.03 -9.71 0.79
C ARG A 390 13.93 -8.30 1.40
N ILE A 391 12.80 -7.96 1.99
CA ILE A 391 12.59 -6.66 2.66
C ILE A 391 13.54 -6.53 3.84
N LEU A 392 13.55 -7.51 4.74
CA LEU A 392 14.38 -7.50 5.94
C LEU A 392 15.88 -7.53 5.60
N GLY A 393 16.27 -8.35 4.61
CA GLY A 393 17.63 -8.37 4.09
C GLY A 393 18.03 -7.02 3.49
N PHE A 394 17.15 -6.37 2.74
CA PHE A 394 17.40 -5.04 2.20
C PHE A 394 17.55 -3.98 3.29
N PHE A 395 16.67 -3.93 4.26
CA PHE A 395 16.77 -2.95 5.35
C PHE A 395 18.00 -3.14 6.24
N SER A 396 18.44 -4.38 6.45
CA SER A 396 19.59 -4.69 7.33
C SER A 396 20.95 -4.63 6.64
N SER A 397 21.01 -4.72 5.31
CA SER A 397 22.28 -4.71 4.56
C SER A 397 22.87 -3.29 4.48
N SER A 398 24.18 -3.17 4.30
CA SER A 398 24.83 -1.90 3.91
C SER A 398 24.77 -1.64 2.41
N GLU A 399 24.42 -2.64 1.61
CA GLU A 399 24.42 -2.60 0.14
C GLU A 399 23.07 -3.07 -0.41
N MET A 400 22.79 -2.76 -1.68
CA MET A 400 21.67 -3.36 -2.42
C MET A 400 21.86 -4.87 -2.51
N PRO A 401 20.89 -5.70 -2.09
CA PRO A 401 21.04 -7.14 -2.16
C PRO A 401 21.11 -7.61 -3.63
N THR A 402 22.02 -8.53 -3.90
CA THR A 402 22.08 -9.27 -5.17
C THR A 402 21.20 -10.49 -5.02
N PHE A 403 20.01 -10.52 -5.63
CA PHE A 403 19.12 -11.69 -5.67
C PHE A 403 19.20 -12.40 -7.01
#